data_5a760465ea7dac15a8151db629ba5ba6
#
_entry.id   5a760465ea7dac15a8151db629ba5ba6
#
_cell.length_a   1.000
_cell.length_b   1.000
_cell.length_c   1.000
_cell.angle_alpha   90.00
_cell.angle_beta   90.00
_cell.angle_gamma   90.00
#
_symmetry.space_group_name_H-M   'P 1'
#
loop_
_entity.id
_entity.type
_entity.pdbx_description
1 polymer ?
#
loop_
_entity_poly.entity_id
_entity_poly.type
_entity_poly.pdbx_seq_one_letter_code
_entity_poly.pdbx_strand_id
1 'polypeptide(L)'
;MLRDRPSPTDPAVLALQALAHVAGDDAMGPRFLALTGMDADALRAKAGKPETLIALLDYLMANEHDLVATAEAIGVTPEQLAMAARKLGPDMGGNDW
;
A
#
# COMPACT_ATOMS: atom_id res chain seq x y z
N MET A 1 15.15 3.94 -23.65
CA MET A 1 15.06 4.61 -23.14
C MET A 1 14.24 4.76 -21.96
N LEU A 2 13.31 5.34 -21.93
CA LEU A 2 12.63 5.54 -20.82
C LEU A 2 11.84 4.50 -20.30
N ARG A 3 11.66 3.51 -21.01
CA ARG A 3 10.84 2.52 -20.63
C ARG A 3 11.38 1.68 -19.61
N ASP A 4 12.56 1.78 -19.19
CA ASP A 4 13.07 0.96 -18.17
C ASP A 4 12.54 1.34 -16.84
N ARG A 5 11.98 2.51 -16.67
CA ARG A 5 11.52 2.92 -15.41
C ARG A 5 10.21 2.37 -15.10
N PRO A 6 9.92 1.98 -13.85
CA PRO A 6 8.58 1.50 -13.50
C PRO A 6 7.57 2.59 -13.74
N SER A 7 6.40 2.20 -14.18
CA SER A 7 5.34 3.14 -14.39
C SER A 7 4.88 3.69 -13.07
N PRO A 8 4.56 4.97 -12.97
CA PRO A 8 4.03 5.49 -11.71
C PRO A 8 2.70 4.88 -11.34
N THR A 9 2.05 4.20 -12.28
CA THR A 9 0.80 3.55 -11.94
C THR A 9 0.99 2.06 -11.69
N ASP A 10 2.21 1.56 -11.67
CA ASP A 10 2.46 0.17 -11.34
C ASP A 10 1.92 -0.11 -9.94
N PRO A 11 1.02 -1.08 -9.78
CA PRO A 11 0.37 -1.30 -8.49
C PRO A 11 1.35 -1.59 -7.35
N ALA A 12 2.36 -2.38 -7.63
CA ALA A 12 3.31 -2.73 -6.56
C ALA A 12 4.14 -1.52 -6.16
N VAL A 13 4.51 -0.69 -7.12
CA VAL A 13 5.28 0.50 -6.83
C VAL A 13 4.46 1.49 -6.03
N LEU A 14 3.21 1.70 -6.42
CA LEU A 14 2.34 2.60 -5.68
C LEU A 14 2.12 2.08 -4.26
N ALA A 15 1.90 0.79 -4.12
CA ALA A 15 1.65 0.22 -2.81
C ALA A 15 2.89 0.37 -1.92
N LEU A 16 4.07 0.18 -2.49
CA LEU A 16 5.28 0.31 -1.70
C LEU A 16 5.53 1.75 -1.28
N GLN A 17 5.25 2.69 -2.16
CA GLN A 17 5.36 4.10 -1.81
C GLN A 17 4.38 4.46 -0.70
N ALA A 18 3.16 3.96 -0.81
CA ALA A 18 2.16 4.21 0.21
C ALA A 18 2.58 3.59 1.54
N LEU A 19 3.13 2.39 1.49
CA LEU A 19 3.59 1.74 2.71
C LEU A 19 4.70 2.53 3.38
N ALA A 20 5.64 3.03 2.59
CA ALA A 20 6.73 3.82 3.16
C ALA A 20 6.19 5.06 3.86
N HIS A 21 5.19 5.72 3.26
CA HIS A 21 4.61 6.90 3.87
C HIS A 21 3.87 6.55 5.16
N VAL A 22 3.05 5.50 5.12
CA VAL A 22 2.28 5.10 6.29
C VAL A 22 3.21 4.68 7.42
N ALA A 23 4.23 3.91 7.10
CA ALA A 23 5.14 3.42 8.13
C ALA A 23 5.89 4.56 8.82
N GLY A 24 6.13 5.64 8.12
CA GLY A 24 6.81 6.77 8.72
C GLY A 24 5.90 7.81 9.35
N ASP A 25 4.59 7.61 9.26
CA ASP A 25 3.66 8.59 9.80
C ASP A 25 3.36 8.29 11.25
N ASP A 26 3.36 9.32 12.08
CA ASP A 26 3.20 9.12 13.52
C ASP A 26 1.84 8.58 13.91
N ALA A 27 0.83 8.83 13.12
CA ALA A 27 -0.52 8.35 13.44
C ALA A 27 -0.84 7.07 12.71
N MET A 28 -0.54 7.02 11.41
CA MET A 28 -0.92 5.86 10.62
C MET A 28 -0.02 4.66 10.85
N GLY A 29 1.27 4.89 11.10
CA GLY A 29 2.19 3.78 11.32
C GLY A 29 1.78 2.88 12.47
N PRO A 30 1.60 3.44 13.66
CA PRO A 30 1.17 2.59 14.78
C PRO A 30 -0.17 1.95 14.56
N ARG A 31 -1.08 2.62 13.86
CA ARG A 31 -2.40 2.06 13.60
C ARG A 31 -2.30 0.86 12.68
N PHE A 32 -1.47 0.97 11.64
CA PHE A 32 -1.28 -0.14 10.72
C PHE A 32 -0.59 -1.31 11.41
N LEU A 33 0.40 -1.04 12.25
CA LEU A 33 1.08 -2.10 12.97
C LEU A 33 0.12 -2.81 13.92
N ALA A 34 -0.73 -2.05 14.59
CA ALA A 34 -1.71 -2.65 15.48
C ALA A 34 -2.70 -3.52 14.72
N LEU A 35 -3.09 -3.07 13.54
CA LEU A 35 -4.05 -3.81 12.76
C LEU A 35 -3.47 -5.12 12.25
N THR A 36 -2.21 -5.13 11.86
CA THR A 36 -1.60 -6.33 11.30
C THR A 36 -0.95 -7.20 12.34
N GLY A 37 -0.73 -6.70 13.54
CA GLY A 37 -0.01 -7.45 14.55
C GLY A 37 1.49 -7.47 14.35
N MET A 38 2.01 -6.71 13.39
CA MET A 38 3.43 -6.67 13.17
C MET A 38 4.10 -5.63 14.03
N ASP A 39 5.39 -5.83 14.31
CA ASP A 39 6.17 -4.74 14.89
C ASP A 39 6.99 -4.13 13.75
N ALA A 40 7.76 -3.11 14.06
CA ALA A 40 8.50 -2.37 13.04
C ALA A 40 9.49 -3.25 12.31
N ASP A 41 10.15 -4.15 13.02
CA ASP A 41 11.11 -5.02 12.37
C ASP A 41 10.44 -6.00 11.43
N ALA A 42 9.31 -6.57 11.83
CA ALA A 42 8.56 -7.47 10.98
C ALA A 42 8.06 -6.76 9.74
N LEU A 43 7.58 -5.53 9.90
CA LEU A 43 7.11 -4.77 8.76
C LEU A 43 8.26 -4.50 7.79
N ARG A 44 9.42 -4.13 8.31
CA ARG A 44 10.55 -3.87 7.46
C ARG A 44 10.97 -5.11 6.68
N ALA A 45 10.96 -6.25 7.34
CA ALA A 45 11.35 -7.49 6.68
C ALA A 45 10.33 -7.92 5.62
N LYS A 46 9.07 -7.57 5.80
CA LYS A 46 8.04 -8.03 4.88
C LYS A 46 7.52 -6.94 3.96
N ALA A 47 8.19 -5.81 3.90
CA ALA A 47 7.63 -4.65 3.20
C ALA A 47 7.34 -4.91 1.73
N GLY A 48 8.16 -5.69 1.06
CA GLY A 48 7.93 -5.95 -0.35
C GLY A 48 7.06 -7.14 -0.65
N LYS A 49 6.55 -7.83 0.35
CA LYS A 49 5.76 -9.00 0.09
C LYS A 49 4.34 -8.64 -0.31
N PRO A 50 3.76 -9.38 -1.26
CA PRO A 50 2.43 -9.03 -1.75
C PRO A 50 1.38 -8.95 -0.64
N GLU A 51 1.42 -9.86 0.31
CA GLU A 51 0.40 -9.83 1.34
C GLU A 51 0.52 -8.60 2.22
N THR A 52 1.74 -8.09 2.42
CA THR A 52 1.91 -6.87 3.20
C THR A 52 1.38 -5.67 2.43
N LEU A 53 1.66 -5.62 1.13
CA LEU A 53 1.16 -4.53 0.31
C LEU A 53 -0.35 -4.54 0.21
N ILE A 54 -0.94 -5.73 0.10
CA ILE A 54 -2.37 -5.85 0.06
C ILE A 54 -2.99 -5.41 1.38
N ALA A 55 -2.38 -5.82 2.50
CA ALA A 55 -2.89 -5.40 3.81
C ALA A 55 -2.83 -3.88 3.97
N LEU A 56 -1.78 -3.26 3.45
CA LEU A 56 -1.66 -1.81 3.53
C LEU A 56 -2.77 -1.14 2.73
N LEU A 57 -3.00 -1.62 1.52
CA LEU A 57 -4.04 -1.01 0.69
C LEU A 57 -5.43 -1.26 1.27
N ASP A 58 -5.65 -2.45 1.85
CA ASP A 58 -6.92 -2.71 2.52
C ASP A 58 -7.15 -1.76 3.68
N TYR A 59 -6.08 -1.49 4.44
CA TYR A 59 -6.19 -0.52 5.53
C TYR A 59 -6.60 0.85 5.00
N LEU A 60 -5.98 1.29 3.92
CA LEU A 60 -6.31 2.60 3.37
C LEU A 60 -7.72 2.63 2.80
N MET A 61 -8.13 1.54 2.13
CA MET A 61 -9.47 1.51 1.57
C MET A 61 -10.54 1.55 2.65
N ALA A 62 -10.22 1.06 3.84
CA ALA A 62 -11.16 1.10 4.95
C ALA A 62 -11.13 2.42 5.70
N ASN A 63 -10.15 3.28 5.42
CA ASN A 63 -10.00 4.54 6.13
C ASN A 63 -9.79 5.66 5.14
N GLU A 64 -10.88 6.23 4.66
CA GLU A 64 -10.82 7.18 3.56
C GLU A 64 -9.96 8.39 3.87
N HIS A 65 -10.02 8.88 5.09
CA HIS A 65 -9.20 10.03 5.47
C HIS A 65 -7.71 9.70 5.29
N ASP A 66 -7.29 8.51 5.71
CA ASP A 66 -5.91 8.11 5.58
C ASP A 66 -5.55 7.83 4.13
N LEU A 67 -6.49 7.33 3.36
CA LEU A 67 -6.28 7.09 1.94
C LEU A 67 -5.99 8.41 1.22
N VAL A 68 -6.78 9.42 1.47
CA VAL A 68 -6.59 10.70 0.82
C VAL A 68 -5.27 11.34 1.26
N ALA A 69 -4.97 11.28 2.54
CA ALA A 69 -3.73 11.87 3.05
C ALA A 69 -2.51 11.18 2.44
N THR A 70 -2.55 9.87 2.31
CA THR A 70 -1.44 9.12 1.73
C THR A 70 -1.29 9.44 0.25
N ALA A 71 -2.41 9.48 -0.47
CA ALA A 71 -2.35 9.78 -1.89
C ALA A 71 -1.73 11.15 -2.13
N GLU A 72 -2.14 12.14 -1.35
CA GLU A 72 -1.56 13.46 -1.49
C GLU A 72 -0.08 13.47 -1.18
N ALA A 73 0.32 12.75 -0.15
CA ALA A 73 1.72 12.74 0.25
C ALA A 73 2.63 12.13 -0.79
N ILE A 74 2.16 11.11 -1.51
CA ILE A 74 3.00 10.46 -2.49
C ILE A 74 2.71 10.94 -3.91
N GLY A 75 1.82 11.91 -4.07
CA GLY A 75 1.62 12.55 -5.36
C GLY A 75 0.74 11.79 -6.33
N VAL A 76 -0.20 11.03 -5.83
CA VAL A 76 -1.14 10.30 -6.70
C VAL A 76 -2.57 10.62 -6.25
N THR A 77 -3.54 10.09 -6.96
CA THR A 77 -4.93 10.29 -6.59
C THR A 77 -5.40 9.11 -5.75
N PRO A 78 -6.43 9.32 -4.93
CA PRO A 78 -7.00 8.18 -4.19
C PRO A 78 -7.49 7.08 -5.13
N GLU A 79 -7.98 7.45 -6.31
CA GLU A 79 -8.44 6.47 -7.28
C GLU A 79 -7.30 5.59 -7.78
N GLN A 80 -6.10 6.16 -7.90
CA GLN A 80 -4.97 5.37 -8.32
C GLN A 80 -4.60 4.34 -7.26
N LEU A 81 -4.69 4.71 -5.99
CA LEU A 81 -4.45 3.74 -4.93
C LEU A 81 -5.55 2.68 -4.89
N ALA A 82 -6.79 3.08 -5.12
CA ALA A 82 -7.89 2.12 -5.15
C ALA A 82 -7.70 1.14 -6.30
N MET A 83 -7.23 1.63 -7.44
CA MET A 83 -6.99 0.74 -8.56
C MET A 83 -5.86 -0.21 -8.26
N ALA A 84 -4.81 0.25 -7.59
CA ALA A 84 -3.72 -0.63 -7.20
C ALA A 84 -4.22 -1.73 -6.27
N ALA A 85 -5.12 -1.38 -5.35
CA ALA A 85 -5.68 -2.36 -4.43
C ALA A 85 -6.44 -3.43 -5.21
N ARG A 86 -7.21 -3.02 -6.20
CA ARG A 86 -7.96 -3.99 -6.97
C ARG A 86 -7.05 -4.89 -7.79
N LYS A 87 -5.98 -4.33 -8.33
CA LYS A 87 -5.09 -5.12 -9.15
C LYS A 87 -4.25 -6.10 -8.35
N LEU A 88 -3.83 -5.72 -7.16
CA LEU A 88 -3.03 -6.61 -6.33
C LEU A 88 -3.91 -7.59 -5.58
N GLY A 89 -4.99 -7.12 -5.02
CA GLY A 89 -5.83 -7.96 -4.21
C GLY A 89 -6.54 -9.05 -4.97
N PRO A 90 -7.27 -8.71 -6.02
CA PRO A 90 -7.95 -9.75 -6.77
C PRO A 90 -7.02 -10.76 -7.38
N ASP A 91 -5.84 -10.34 -7.81
CA ASP A 91 -4.92 -11.28 -8.38
C ASP A 91 -4.51 -12.31 -7.39
N MET A 92 -4.39 -11.95 -6.14
CA MET A 92 -3.99 -12.90 -5.17
C MET A 92 -5.13 -13.75 -4.73
N GLY A 93 -6.29 -13.20 -4.59
CA GLY A 93 -7.36 -13.98 -4.08
C GLY A 93 -8.22 -14.59 -5.10
N GLY A 94 -8.30 -13.94 -6.22
CA GLY A 94 -9.26 -14.36 -7.17
C GLY A 94 -8.95 -15.59 -7.86
N ASN A 95 -7.75 -15.98 -7.88
CA ASN A 95 -7.48 -17.07 -8.68
C ASN A 95 -7.60 -18.30 -7.99
N ASP A 96 -8.16 -18.35 -6.88
CA ASP A 96 -8.27 -19.58 -6.32
C ASP A 96 -9.49 -20.22 -6.69
N TRP A 97 -10.17 -19.93 -7.62
CA TRP A 97 -11.20 -20.78 -8.03
C TRP A 97 -10.92 -21.31 -9.32
#